data_411294d51fb2572ef0743ff4b4d476a6
#
_entry.id   411294d51fb2572ef0743ff4b4d476a6
#
_cell.length_a   1.000
_cell.length_b   1.000
_cell.length_c   1.000
_cell.angle_alpha   90.00
_cell.angle_beta   90.00
_cell.angle_gamma   90.00
#
_symmetry.space_group_name_H-M   'P 1'
#
loop_
_entity.id
_entity.type
_entity.pdbx_description
1 polymer ?
#
loop_
_entity_poly.entity_id
_entity_poly.type
_entity_poly.pdbx_seq_one_letter_code
_entity_poly.pdbx_strand_id
1 'polypeptide(L)'
;HEIQSSGNVTLASAARVIAPLDKGRLLIESAEHGGACIGYDRLILATGARELLLPFDGWTLPGVTGAGGLQALIKGGVPVRGERIVIAGSGPLLLASLATARAAGARVVAVVEQASLVSVMRFGASLAATPAKLVQAAQLTRGLTGLRYLTSSV
;
A
#
# COMPACT_ATOMS: atom_id res chain seq x y z
N HIS A 1 -0.15 -10.40 -20.93
CA HIS A 1 0.12 -11.06 -22.23
C HIS A 1 1.58 -11.51 -22.37
N GLU A 2 2.60 -10.73 -21.98
CA GLU A 2 4.02 -11.12 -22.10
C GLU A 2 4.40 -12.36 -21.27
N ILE A 3 3.83 -12.54 -20.08
CA ILE A 3 4.14 -13.68 -19.21
C ILE A 3 3.63 -15.01 -19.81
N GLN A 4 2.48 -15.00 -20.45
CA GLN A 4 1.88 -16.21 -21.05
C GLN A 4 2.62 -16.69 -22.30
N SER A 5 3.39 -15.83 -22.93
CA SER A 5 4.19 -16.18 -24.13
C SER A 5 5.60 -16.67 -23.80
N SER A 6 6.02 -16.60 -22.54
CA SER A 6 7.31 -17.10 -22.08
C SER A 6 7.28 -18.61 -21.92
N GLY A 7 8.03 -19.34 -22.72
CA GLY A 7 8.06 -20.81 -22.70
C GLY A 7 8.60 -21.46 -21.41
N ASN A 8 9.13 -20.65 -20.48
CA ASN A 8 9.67 -21.08 -19.18
C ASN A 8 8.80 -20.67 -17.98
N VAL A 9 7.58 -20.18 -18.22
CA VAL A 9 6.67 -19.75 -17.15
C VAL A 9 5.39 -20.58 -17.21
N THR A 10 5.04 -21.19 -16.09
CA THR A 10 3.74 -21.85 -15.90
C THR A 10 2.86 -20.97 -15.03
N LEU A 11 1.69 -20.59 -15.54
CA LEU A 11 0.71 -19.81 -14.81
C LEU A 11 -0.41 -20.74 -14.32
N ALA A 12 -0.51 -20.91 -13.01
CA ALA A 12 -1.61 -21.62 -12.37
C ALA A 12 -2.68 -20.62 -11.91
N SER A 13 -3.65 -20.34 -12.77
CA SER A 13 -4.78 -19.47 -12.47
C SER A 13 -5.79 -20.17 -11.55
N ALA A 14 -6.54 -19.39 -10.75
CA ALA A 14 -7.54 -19.92 -9.83
C ALA A 14 -6.99 -20.99 -8.86
N ALA A 15 -5.69 -20.96 -8.57
CA ALA A 15 -5.04 -21.83 -7.61
C ALA A 15 -4.94 -21.11 -6.25
N ARG A 16 -5.18 -21.87 -5.19
CA ARG A 16 -5.03 -21.43 -3.81
C ARG A 16 -3.86 -22.15 -3.17
N VAL A 17 -2.97 -21.43 -2.54
CA VAL A 17 -1.96 -22.03 -1.65
C VAL A 17 -2.64 -22.35 -0.33
N ILE A 18 -2.63 -23.62 0.06
CA ILE A 18 -3.27 -24.13 1.27
C ILE A 18 -2.29 -24.11 2.44
N ALA A 19 -1.11 -24.65 2.24
CA ALA A 19 -0.10 -24.74 3.31
C ALA A 19 1.31 -24.88 2.75
N PRO A 20 2.33 -24.42 3.48
CA PRO A 20 3.70 -24.85 3.26
C PRO A 20 3.86 -26.31 3.71
N LEU A 21 4.64 -27.08 2.99
CA LEU A 21 5.05 -28.43 3.32
C LEU A 21 6.57 -28.48 3.54
N ASP A 22 7.05 -29.55 4.15
CA ASP A 22 8.49 -29.77 4.33
C ASP A 22 9.26 -29.81 3.02
N LYS A 23 10.55 -29.53 3.09
CA LYS A 23 11.50 -29.64 1.95
C LYS A 23 11.18 -28.73 0.77
N GLY A 24 10.80 -27.49 1.01
CA GLY A 24 10.59 -26.50 -0.06
C GLY A 24 9.42 -26.86 -0.98
N ARG A 25 8.29 -27.27 -0.41
CA ARG A 25 7.08 -27.60 -1.15
C ARG A 25 5.88 -26.80 -0.64
N LEU A 26 4.93 -26.55 -1.51
CA LEU A 26 3.64 -25.95 -1.20
C LEU A 26 2.51 -26.90 -1.59
N LEU A 27 1.53 -27.06 -0.73
CA LEU A 27 0.25 -27.64 -1.07
C LEU A 27 -0.61 -26.55 -1.73
N ILE A 28 -1.06 -26.81 -2.93
CA ILE A 28 -2.00 -25.96 -3.66
C ILE A 28 -3.28 -26.73 -3.97
N GLU A 29 -4.35 -26.00 -4.15
CA GLU A 29 -5.63 -26.50 -4.64
C GLU A 29 -6.07 -25.63 -5.82
N SER A 30 -6.53 -26.25 -6.88
CA SER A 30 -7.14 -25.58 -8.02
C SER A 30 -8.37 -26.33 -8.50
N ALA A 31 -9.31 -25.61 -9.11
CA ALA A 31 -10.52 -26.22 -9.66
C ALA A 31 -10.21 -27.20 -10.82
N GLU A 32 -9.11 -26.98 -11.52
CA GLU A 32 -8.71 -27.77 -12.70
C GLU A 32 -7.95 -29.04 -12.33
N HIS A 33 -7.07 -28.97 -11.31
CA HIS A 33 -6.12 -30.06 -11.00
C HIS A 33 -6.33 -30.65 -9.59
N GLY A 34 -7.35 -30.19 -8.84
CA GLY A 34 -7.53 -30.63 -7.45
C GLY A 34 -6.37 -30.21 -6.56
N GLY A 35 -6.04 -31.05 -5.58
CA GLY A 35 -4.91 -30.86 -4.70
C GLY A 35 -3.58 -31.30 -5.34
N ALA A 36 -2.58 -30.43 -5.33
CA ALA A 36 -1.25 -30.72 -5.89
C ALA A 36 -0.14 -30.18 -4.98
N CYS A 37 1.05 -30.82 -5.06
CA CYS A 37 2.24 -30.34 -4.36
C CYS A 37 3.20 -29.72 -5.38
N ILE A 38 3.61 -28.47 -5.15
CA ILE A 38 4.61 -27.79 -5.96
C ILE A 38 5.90 -27.68 -5.16
N GLY A 39 7.00 -28.20 -5.72
CA GLY A 39 8.34 -28.01 -5.20
C GLY A 39 8.96 -26.71 -5.72
N TYR A 40 9.83 -26.07 -4.92
CA TYR A 40 10.54 -24.87 -5.32
C TYR A 40 11.94 -24.82 -4.70
N ASP A 41 12.88 -24.25 -5.43
CA ASP A 41 14.21 -23.91 -4.92
C ASP A 41 14.21 -22.52 -4.29
N ARG A 42 13.39 -21.62 -4.82
CA ARG A 42 13.21 -20.26 -4.33
C ARG A 42 11.73 -19.88 -4.40
N LEU A 43 11.23 -19.25 -3.35
CA LEU A 43 9.85 -18.79 -3.25
C LEU A 43 9.83 -17.26 -3.16
N ILE A 44 9.02 -16.64 -4.01
CA ILE A 44 8.70 -15.21 -3.92
C ILE A 44 7.24 -15.09 -3.48
N LEU A 45 7.01 -14.50 -2.32
CA LEU A 45 5.68 -14.19 -1.82
C LEU A 45 5.28 -12.80 -2.30
N ALA A 46 4.33 -12.73 -3.21
CA ALA A 46 3.79 -11.49 -3.78
C ALA A 46 2.26 -11.46 -3.62
N THR A 47 1.79 -11.79 -2.42
CA THR A 47 0.36 -11.96 -2.08
C THR A 47 -0.40 -10.64 -1.97
N GLY A 48 0.26 -9.53 -2.17
CA GLY A 48 -0.29 -8.20 -1.90
C GLY A 48 -0.37 -7.89 -0.39
N ALA A 49 -1.00 -6.79 -0.08
CA ALA A 49 -1.25 -6.39 1.30
C ALA A 49 -2.74 -6.15 1.50
N ARG A 50 -3.22 -6.46 2.69
CA ARG A 50 -4.55 -6.07 3.15
C ARG A 50 -4.39 -4.89 4.09
N GLU A 51 -5.16 -3.86 3.87
CA GLU A 51 -5.13 -2.68 4.71
C GLU A 51 -5.74 -2.99 6.08
N LEU A 52 -5.07 -2.57 7.13
CA LEU A 52 -5.61 -2.60 8.48
C LEU A 52 -6.38 -1.30 8.71
N LEU A 53 -7.70 -1.36 8.53
CA LEU A 53 -8.59 -0.25 8.84
C LEU A 53 -9.07 -0.42 10.29
N LEU A 54 -8.55 0.41 11.18
CA LEU A 54 -8.98 0.44 12.57
C LEU A 54 -10.28 1.25 12.70
N PRO A 55 -11.27 0.77 13.46
CA PRO A 55 -12.51 1.51 13.67
C PRO A 55 -12.27 2.79 14.47
N PHE A 56 -12.91 3.87 14.04
CA PHE A 56 -12.98 5.17 14.72
C PHE A 56 -14.38 5.75 14.49
N ASP A 57 -14.77 6.76 15.23
CA ASP A 57 -16.08 7.38 15.09
C ASP A 57 -16.28 7.91 13.66
N GLY A 58 -17.29 7.37 12.96
CA GLY A 58 -17.57 7.73 11.57
C GLY A 58 -16.81 6.94 10.51
N TRP A 59 -16.05 5.90 10.85
CA TRP A 59 -15.29 5.09 9.86
C TRP A 59 -16.15 4.40 8.80
N THR A 60 -17.46 4.24 9.05
CA THR A 60 -18.43 3.67 8.10
C THR A 60 -19.18 4.72 7.27
N LEU A 61 -18.91 5.99 7.46
CA LEU A 61 -19.57 7.05 6.70
C LEU A 61 -19.18 7.00 5.21
N PRO A 62 -20.09 7.40 4.31
CA PRO A 62 -19.77 7.58 2.91
C PRO A 62 -18.57 8.51 2.73
N GLY A 63 -17.65 8.13 1.85
CA GLY A 63 -16.42 8.90 1.60
C GLY A 63 -15.25 8.56 2.52
N VAL A 64 -15.44 7.71 3.54
CA VAL A 64 -14.35 7.17 4.35
C VAL A 64 -13.84 5.88 3.72
N THR A 65 -12.54 5.80 3.48
CA THR A 65 -11.89 4.63 2.88
C THR A 65 -10.47 4.50 3.44
N GLY A 66 -9.93 3.31 3.41
CA GLY A 66 -8.52 3.13 3.70
C GLY A 66 -7.62 3.84 2.68
N ALA A 67 -6.41 4.20 3.07
CA ALA A 67 -5.47 4.93 2.22
C ALA A 67 -5.08 4.15 0.95
N GLY A 68 -4.88 2.83 1.07
CA GLY A 68 -4.66 1.95 -0.07
C GLY A 68 -5.91 1.78 -0.93
N GLY A 69 -7.09 1.75 -0.29
CA GLY A 69 -8.39 1.77 -0.97
C GLY A 69 -8.56 3.00 -1.84
N LEU A 70 -8.25 4.19 -1.31
CA LEU A 70 -8.25 5.44 -2.09
C LEU A 70 -7.32 5.35 -3.30
N GLN A 71 -6.10 4.85 -3.12
CA GLN A 71 -5.16 4.69 -4.23
C GLN A 71 -5.69 3.74 -5.30
N ALA A 72 -6.32 2.63 -4.90
CA ALA A 72 -6.91 1.68 -5.82
C ALA A 72 -8.10 2.29 -6.58
N LEU A 73 -8.98 3.03 -5.91
CA LEU A 73 -10.09 3.74 -6.51
C LEU A 73 -9.63 4.76 -7.56
N ILE A 74 -8.61 5.57 -7.24
CA ILE A 74 -8.03 6.55 -8.17
C ILE A 74 -7.44 5.84 -9.40
N LYS A 75 -6.68 4.77 -9.20
CA LYS A 75 -6.13 3.96 -10.30
C LYS A 75 -7.21 3.28 -11.13
N GLY A 76 -8.32 2.92 -10.51
CA GLY A 76 -9.52 2.39 -11.16
C GLY A 76 -10.36 3.41 -11.90
N GLY A 77 -9.95 4.70 -11.90
CA GLY A 77 -10.61 5.76 -12.66
C GLY A 77 -11.69 6.53 -11.88
N VAL A 78 -11.83 6.31 -10.57
CA VAL A 78 -12.77 7.11 -9.75
C VAL A 78 -12.29 8.57 -9.74
N PRO A 79 -13.12 9.53 -10.17
CA PRO A 79 -12.74 10.93 -10.25
C PRO A 79 -12.68 11.53 -8.82
N VAL A 80 -11.52 12.11 -8.49
CA VAL A 80 -11.32 12.81 -7.21
C VAL A 80 -10.88 14.26 -7.42
N ARG A 81 -10.93 14.75 -8.65
CA ARG A 81 -10.53 16.12 -8.99
C ARG A 81 -11.41 17.14 -8.28
N GLY A 82 -10.78 18.01 -7.49
CA GLY A 82 -11.47 19.05 -6.72
C GLY A 82 -12.05 18.58 -5.38
N GLU A 83 -12.11 17.27 -5.15
CA GLU A 83 -12.60 16.71 -3.88
C GLU A 83 -11.71 17.12 -2.72
N ARG A 84 -12.30 17.44 -1.58
CA ARG A 84 -11.60 17.77 -0.35
C ARG A 84 -11.31 16.52 0.43
N ILE A 85 -10.03 16.19 0.61
CA ILE A 85 -9.57 14.96 1.25
C ILE A 85 -8.77 15.29 2.51
N VAL A 86 -9.03 14.57 3.59
CA VAL A 86 -8.17 14.46 4.78
C VAL A 86 -7.54 13.07 4.74
N ILE A 87 -6.23 12.99 4.97
CA ILE A 87 -5.51 11.73 5.03
C ILE A 87 -5.03 11.55 6.47
N ALA A 88 -5.46 10.48 7.12
CA ALA A 88 -5.13 10.19 8.52
C ALA A 88 -4.52 8.79 8.67
N GLY A 89 -3.61 8.62 9.62
CA GLY A 89 -3.00 7.32 9.92
C GLY A 89 -1.59 7.44 10.48
N SER A 90 -0.73 6.50 10.13
CA SER A 90 0.66 6.49 10.60
C SER A 90 1.63 6.04 9.50
N GLY A 91 2.75 6.72 9.46
CA GLY A 91 3.91 6.32 8.68
C GLY A 91 3.93 6.78 7.22
N PRO A 92 4.89 6.27 6.42
CA PRO A 92 5.19 6.80 5.08
C PRO A 92 4.08 6.62 4.06
N LEU A 93 3.12 5.73 4.30
CA LEU A 93 1.98 5.52 3.41
C LEU A 93 1.11 6.78 3.30
N LEU A 94 1.04 7.61 4.34
CA LEU A 94 0.34 8.89 4.31
C LEU A 94 0.87 9.80 3.20
N LEU A 95 2.19 9.88 3.06
CA LEU A 95 2.84 10.70 2.03
C LEU A 95 2.61 10.14 0.63
N ALA A 96 2.61 8.82 0.47
CA ALA A 96 2.30 8.17 -0.80
C ALA A 96 0.84 8.42 -1.21
N SER A 97 -0.09 8.35 -0.26
CA SER A 97 -1.51 8.63 -0.49
C SER A 97 -1.75 10.10 -0.82
N LEU A 98 -1.05 11.03 -0.13
CA LEU A 98 -1.04 12.45 -0.43
C LEU A 98 -0.59 12.71 -1.87
N ALA A 99 0.53 12.12 -2.28
CA ALA A 99 1.07 12.28 -3.63
C ALA A 99 0.08 11.77 -4.68
N THR A 100 -0.51 10.59 -4.46
CA THR A 100 -1.50 10.00 -5.38
C THR A 100 -2.75 10.86 -5.49
N ALA A 101 -3.32 11.31 -4.37
CA ALA A 101 -4.52 12.14 -4.35
C ALA A 101 -4.29 13.48 -5.08
N ARG A 102 -3.17 14.14 -4.82
CA ARG A 102 -2.82 15.40 -5.48
C ARG A 102 -2.57 15.23 -6.99
N ALA A 103 -1.87 14.18 -7.38
CA ALA A 103 -1.63 13.88 -8.80
C ALA A 103 -2.96 13.67 -9.56
N ALA A 104 -3.97 13.12 -8.88
CA ALA A 104 -5.32 12.97 -9.42
C ALA A 104 -6.17 14.25 -9.35
N GLY A 105 -5.62 15.37 -8.85
CA GLY A 105 -6.27 16.66 -8.78
C GLY A 105 -7.16 16.88 -7.55
N ALA A 106 -7.05 16.04 -6.53
CA ALA A 106 -7.75 16.25 -5.27
C ALA A 106 -7.16 17.40 -4.46
N ARG A 107 -7.98 18.07 -3.67
CA ARG A 107 -7.59 19.10 -2.72
C ARG A 107 -7.38 18.48 -1.35
N VAL A 108 -6.16 18.04 -1.05
CA VAL A 108 -5.85 17.56 0.29
C VAL A 108 -5.80 18.75 1.25
N VAL A 109 -6.66 18.73 2.27
CA VAL A 109 -6.82 19.84 3.24
C VAL A 109 -6.03 19.65 4.51
N ALA A 110 -5.77 18.40 4.90
CA ALA A 110 -4.92 18.08 6.04
C ALA A 110 -4.31 16.67 5.90
N VAL A 111 -3.17 16.47 6.52
CA VAL A 111 -2.60 15.16 6.83
C VAL A 111 -2.51 15.06 8.35
N VAL A 112 -3.02 13.97 8.90
CA VAL A 112 -3.09 13.70 10.33
C VAL A 112 -2.24 12.48 10.63
N GLU A 113 -1.12 12.68 11.32
CA GLU A 113 -0.16 11.65 11.67
C GLU A 113 -0.33 11.26 13.15
N GLN A 114 -0.53 9.99 13.41
CA GLN A 114 -0.63 9.47 14.76
C GLN A 114 0.70 9.57 15.51
N ALA A 115 1.82 9.38 14.82
CA ALA A 115 3.13 9.43 15.43
C ALA A 115 3.47 10.85 15.95
N SER A 116 4.21 10.92 17.05
CA SER A 116 4.72 12.19 17.56
C SER A 116 5.75 12.79 16.58
N LEU A 117 5.88 14.11 16.60
CA LEU A 117 6.87 14.81 15.77
C LEU A 117 8.28 14.25 15.99
N VAL A 118 8.64 13.91 17.22
CA VAL A 118 9.94 13.31 17.57
C VAL A 118 10.12 11.97 16.87
N SER A 119 9.09 11.11 16.86
CA SER A 119 9.13 9.83 16.17
C SER A 119 9.26 9.98 14.65
N VAL A 120 8.55 10.94 14.06
CA VAL A 120 8.64 11.28 12.63
C VAL A 120 10.06 11.76 12.30
N MET A 121 10.64 12.64 13.13
CA MET A 121 12.01 13.14 12.94
C MET A 121 13.06 12.03 13.09
N ARG A 122 12.92 11.15 14.09
CA ARG A 122 13.83 9.98 14.25
C ARG A 122 13.76 9.05 13.04
N PHE A 123 12.55 8.79 12.54
CA PHE A 123 12.38 8.01 11.31
C PHE A 123 13.07 8.72 10.13
N GLY A 124 12.84 10.02 9.94
CA GLY A 124 13.53 10.80 8.90
C GLY A 124 15.04 10.72 9.00
N ALA A 125 15.60 10.83 10.21
CA ALA A 125 17.04 10.70 10.45
C ALA A 125 17.56 9.29 10.11
N SER A 126 16.78 8.23 10.38
CA SER A 126 17.17 6.86 10.03
C SER A 126 17.27 6.62 8.52
N LEU A 127 16.57 7.41 7.70
CA LEU A 127 16.67 7.34 6.24
C LEU A 127 18.01 7.84 5.71
N ALA A 128 18.78 8.61 6.52
CA ALA A 128 20.13 9.07 6.14
C ALA A 128 21.08 7.91 5.80
N ALA A 129 20.85 6.74 6.36
CA ALA A 129 21.59 5.52 6.05
C ALA A 129 21.29 4.94 4.64
N THR A 130 20.26 5.45 3.95
CA THR A 130 19.83 4.94 2.64
C THR A 130 19.55 6.11 1.69
N PRO A 131 20.55 6.60 0.93
CA PRO A 131 20.42 7.81 0.09
C PRO A 131 19.23 7.79 -0.88
N ALA A 132 18.95 6.64 -1.49
CA ALA A 132 17.82 6.50 -2.41
C ALA A 132 16.46 6.79 -1.72
N LYS A 133 16.32 6.37 -0.45
CA LYS A 133 15.11 6.65 0.35
C LYS A 133 15.02 8.10 0.79
N LEU A 134 16.15 8.78 1.01
CA LEU A 134 16.17 10.23 1.26
C LEU A 134 15.61 11.02 0.08
N VAL A 135 16.06 10.69 -1.13
CA VAL A 135 15.54 11.34 -2.36
C VAL A 135 14.04 11.11 -2.49
N GLN A 136 13.58 9.89 -2.28
CA GLN A 136 12.16 9.56 -2.30
C GLN A 136 11.37 10.31 -1.23
N ALA A 137 11.87 10.37 0.00
CA ALA A 137 11.24 11.12 1.08
C ALA A 137 11.19 12.63 0.78
N ALA A 138 12.29 13.21 0.25
CA ALA A 138 12.32 14.60 -0.15
C ALA A 138 11.31 14.92 -1.28
N GLN A 139 11.13 14.02 -2.23
CA GLN A 139 10.10 14.18 -3.27
C GLN A 139 8.70 14.16 -2.70
N LEU A 140 8.42 13.23 -1.78
CA LEU A 140 7.12 13.10 -1.12
C LEU A 140 6.82 14.28 -0.19
N THR A 141 7.82 14.80 0.52
CA THR A 141 7.65 15.94 1.45
C THR A 141 7.46 17.28 0.74
N ARG A 142 7.89 17.44 -0.52
CA ARG A 142 7.53 18.62 -1.33
C ARG A 142 6.03 18.83 -1.42
N GLY A 143 5.24 17.77 -1.31
CA GLY A 143 3.79 17.83 -1.23
C GLY A 143 3.22 18.41 0.07
N LEU A 144 4.02 18.62 1.11
CA LEU A 144 3.56 19.16 2.39
C LEU A 144 3.51 20.69 2.44
N THR A 145 4.11 21.39 1.47
CA THR A 145 4.13 22.85 1.43
C THR A 145 2.70 23.42 1.42
N GLY A 146 2.38 24.29 2.39
CA GLY A 146 1.06 24.91 2.53
C GLY A 146 -0.04 23.98 3.05
N LEU A 147 0.29 22.76 3.50
CA LEU A 147 -0.65 21.79 4.04
C LEU A 147 -0.62 21.80 5.58
N ARG A 148 -1.78 21.61 6.20
CA ARG A 148 -1.86 21.35 7.64
C ARG A 148 -1.39 19.91 7.91
N TYR A 149 -0.22 19.78 8.50
CA TYR A 149 0.31 18.49 8.95
C TYR A 149 0.21 18.44 10.48
N LEU A 150 -0.64 17.59 11.00
CA LEU A 150 -0.92 17.43 12.42
C LEU A 150 -0.24 16.14 12.90
N THR A 151 0.55 16.21 13.96
CA THR A 151 1.19 15.06 14.60
C THR A 151 0.58 14.78 15.97
N SER A 152 0.88 13.62 16.55
CA SER A 152 0.34 13.19 17.85
C SER A 152 -1.19 13.24 17.92
N SER A 153 -1.85 12.95 16.80
CA SER A 153 -3.30 13.00 16.69
C SER A 153 -3.87 11.58 16.68
N VAL A 154 -4.84 11.34 17.54
CA VAL A 154 -5.56 10.05 17.69
C VAL A 154 -7.02 10.27 17.35
#